data_92e22fe480bfcf5837f87222a750986c
#
_entry.id   92e22fe480bfcf5837f87222a750986c
#
_cell.length_a   1.000
_cell.length_b   1.000
_cell.length_c   1.000
_cell.angle_alpha   90.00
_cell.angle_beta   90.00
_cell.angle_gamma   90.00
#
_symmetry.space_group_name_H-M   'P 1'
#
loop_
_entity.id
_entity.type
_entity.pdbx_description
1 polymer ?
#
loop_
_entity_poly.entity_id
_entity_poly.type
_entity_poly.pdbx_seq_one_letter_code
_entity_poly.pdbx_strand_id
1 'polypeptide(L)' 'IKKFLVNVLHIPEDDAEKEACQIEHNISQNTVEKMKSFMEN' A
#
# COMPACT_ATOMS: atom_id res chain seq x y z
N ILE A 1 0.47 -1.91 1.62
CA ILE A 1 0.49 -0.94 0.50
C ILE A 1 1.51 0.17 0.74
N LYS A 2 1.60 0.66 1.97
CA LYS A 2 2.58 1.71 2.28
C LYS A 2 3.99 1.27 1.93
N LYS A 3 4.36 0.03 2.28
CA LYS A 3 5.71 -0.47 1.98
C LYS A 3 5.98 -0.50 0.48
N PHE A 4 4.98 -0.86 -0.30
CA PHE A 4 5.12 -0.86 -1.74
C PHE A 4 5.40 0.55 -2.27
N LEU A 5 4.63 1.52 -1.79
CA LEU A 5 4.79 2.91 -2.23
C LEU A 5 6.16 3.46 -1.86
N VAL A 6 6.65 3.13 -0.68
CA VAL A 6 7.93 3.63 -0.22
C VAL A 6 9.10 2.91 -0.89
N ASN A 7 9.05 1.57 -0.90
CA ASN A 7 10.20 0.78 -1.34
C ASN A 7 10.30 0.60 -2.85
N VAL A 8 9.17 0.57 -3.54
CA VAL A 8 9.17 0.35 -4.99
C VAL A 8 9.06 1.66 -5.76
N LEU A 9 8.13 2.52 -5.36
CA LEU A 9 7.89 3.77 -6.06
C LEU A 9 8.67 4.95 -5.47
N HIS A 10 9.34 4.75 -4.34
CA HIS A 10 10.16 5.77 -3.69
C HIS A 10 9.37 7.02 -3.30
N ILE A 11 8.12 6.82 -2.89
CA ILE A 11 7.27 7.90 -2.41
C ILE A 11 7.64 8.19 -0.95
N PRO A 12 7.75 9.48 -0.55
CA PRO A 12 8.04 9.83 0.84
C PRO A 12 7.05 9.18 1.81
N GLU A 13 7.52 8.78 2.99
CA GLU A 13 6.70 8.05 3.94
C GLU A 13 5.40 8.77 4.30
N ASP A 14 5.45 10.09 4.49
CA ASP A 14 4.26 10.87 4.84
C ASP A 14 3.20 10.77 3.76
N ASP A 15 3.61 10.94 2.52
CA ASP A 15 2.70 10.84 1.39
C ASP A 15 2.23 9.41 1.18
N ALA A 16 3.13 8.45 1.33
CA ALA A 16 2.79 7.04 1.16
C ALA A 16 1.73 6.61 2.17
N GLU A 17 1.81 7.10 3.41
CA GLU A 17 0.84 6.76 4.42
C GLU A 17 -0.56 7.28 4.06
N LYS A 18 -0.64 8.53 3.60
CA LYS A 18 -1.91 9.11 3.21
C LYS A 18 -2.49 8.40 1.98
N GLU A 19 -1.67 8.16 0.99
CA GLU A 19 -2.13 7.53 -0.24
C GLU A 19 -2.51 6.07 -0.02
N ALA A 20 -1.76 5.36 0.81
CA ALA A 20 -2.09 3.98 1.14
C ALA A 20 -3.46 3.91 1.80
N CYS A 21 -3.75 4.83 2.70
CA CYS A 21 -5.04 4.88 3.36
C CYS A 21 -6.17 5.10 2.35
N GLN A 22 -5.97 6.02 1.41
CA GLN A 22 -6.97 6.29 0.37
C GLN A 22 -7.18 5.09 -0.53
N ILE A 23 -6.09 4.43 -0.92
CA ILE A 23 -6.19 3.23 -1.76
C ILE A 23 -6.97 2.14 -1.04
N GLU A 24 -6.68 1.92 0.24
CA GLU A 24 -7.35 0.88 1.02
C GLU A 24 -8.84 1.15 1.16
N HIS A 25 -9.25 2.41 1.14
CA HIS A 25 -10.67 2.75 1.19
C HIS A 25 -11.40 2.48 -0.13
N ASN A 26 -10.66 2.44 -1.23
CA ASN A 26 -11.26 2.34 -2.56
C ASN A 26 -11.16 0.94 -3.18
N ILE A 27 -10.47 0.02 -2.52
CA ILE A 27 -10.35 -1.36 -3.00
C ILE A 27 -10.89 -2.32 -1.96
N SER A 28 -11.20 -3.55 -2.39
CA SER A 28 -11.77 -4.53 -1.47
C SER A 28 -10.71 -5.02 -0.48
N GLN A 29 -11.18 -5.48 0.67
CA GLN A 29 -10.29 -6.06 1.67
C GLN A 29 -9.53 -7.27 1.12
N ASN A 30 -10.17 -8.03 0.25
CA ASN A 30 -9.53 -9.18 -0.38
C ASN A 30 -8.32 -8.75 -1.21
N THR A 31 -8.45 -7.66 -1.97
CA THR A 31 -7.35 -7.13 -2.76
C THR A 31 -6.23 -6.61 -1.86
N VAL A 32 -6.59 -5.94 -0.78
CA VAL A 32 -5.60 -5.44 0.19
C VAL A 32 -4.78 -6.59 0.76
N GLU A 33 -5.44 -7.68 1.14
CA GLU A 33 -4.76 -8.83 1.72
C GLU A 33 -3.83 -9.49 0.72
N LYS A 34 -4.23 -9.57 -0.53
CA LYS A 34 -3.39 -10.16 -1.58
C LYS A 34 -2.16 -9.30 -1.84
N MET A 35 -2.32 -8.00 -1.81
CA MET A 35 -1.19 -7.08 -1.97
C MET A 35 -0.21 -7.22 -0.82
N LYS A 36 -0.71 -7.32 0.40
CA LYS A 36 0.14 -7.52 1.57
C LYS A 36 0.90 -8.84 1.49
N SER A 37 0.22 -9.90 1.09
CA SER A 37 0.84 -11.21 0.94
C SER A 37 1.96 -11.17 -0.08
N PHE A 38 1.74 -10.51 -1.19
CA PHE A 38 2.75 -10.37 -2.24
C PHE A 38 3.99 -9.63 -1.74
N MET A 39 3.79 -8.56 -0.99
CA MET A 39 4.90 -7.72 -0.56
C MET A 39 5.67 -8.29 0.63
N GLU A 40 5.02 -9.10 1.45
CA GLU A 40 5.64 -9.67 2.65
C GLU A 40 6.37 -10.98 2.38
N ASN A 41 6.21 -11.52 1.20
CA ASN A 41 6.94 -12.71 0.79
C ASN A 41 8.26 -12.30 0.07
#